data_1b59e015a75ee2881a403c5f5a306116
#
_entry.id   1b59e015a75ee2881a403c5f5a306116
#
_cell.length_a   1.000
_cell.length_b   1.000
_cell.length_c   1.000
_cell.angle_alpha   90.00
_cell.angle_beta   90.00
_cell.angle_gamma   90.00
#
_symmetry.space_group_name_H-M   'P 1'
#
loop_
_entity.id
_entity.type
_entity.pdbx_description
1 polymer ?
#
loop_
_entity_poly.entity_id
_entity_poly.type
_entity_poly.pdbx_seq_one_letter_code
_entity_poly.pdbx_strand_id
1 'polypeptide(L)'
;MVRPGHALENPVRPGHVMENAVLGETRIVFTKTAQQTGGEVFGLEVFIRAGAPGTPEMVHANQDESFEILSGSLDFRIGGQERRLHAGESLLIPKGTPHNWWNASNEEAHALVELRPALRSEELFANIYGLLNEKGALPNPLQMAVLFNEHFDEGHLTKPPLLVQKVMFGVLAPVGKLLGYKAHYPKYSGWEPSSDEEAGPPSTTKAMARAAAMMAAFLLTCFFLLRGRRRRPSA
;
A
#
# COMPACT_ATOMS: atom_id res chain seq x y z
N MET A 1 1.40 -3.15 19.47
CA MET A 1 2.62 -3.64 20.14
C MET A 1 3.68 -3.74 19.06
N VAL A 2 4.65 -2.81 19.00
CA VAL A 2 5.72 -2.81 17.98
C VAL A 2 6.59 -4.05 18.24
N ARG A 3 6.72 -4.92 17.25
CA ARG A 3 7.54 -6.13 17.37
C ARG A 3 9.03 -5.74 17.33
N PRO A 4 9.89 -6.29 18.18
CA PRO A 4 11.31 -6.01 18.17
C PRO A 4 11.97 -6.76 17.00
N GLY A 5 12.18 -6.08 15.88
CA GLY A 5 13.13 -6.51 14.86
C GLY A 5 14.51 -5.94 15.16
N HIS A 6 15.60 -6.66 14.86
CA HIS A 6 16.94 -6.14 14.97
C HIS A 6 17.12 -4.99 13.97
N ALA A 7 17.39 -3.78 14.49
CA ALA A 7 17.67 -2.62 13.66
C ALA A 7 19.07 -2.76 13.07
N LEU A 8 19.17 -3.08 11.80
CA LEU A 8 20.25 -2.52 10.99
C LEU A 8 20.10 -0.99 10.99
N GLU A 9 21.15 -0.24 10.66
CA GLU A 9 20.99 1.20 10.52
C GLU A 9 19.81 1.48 9.58
N ASN A 10 18.68 1.87 10.18
CA ASN A 10 17.43 2.04 9.45
C ASN A 10 17.63 3.11 8.37
N PRO A 11 17.63 2.80 7.06
CA PRO A 11 17.76 3.80 6.02
C PRO A 11 16.60 4.80 6.05
N VAL A 12 15.43 4.41 6.58
CA VAL A 12 14.29 5.30 6.79
C VAL A 12 14.48 6.07 8.09
N ARG A 13 14.76 7.35 7.96
CA ARG A 13 14.95 8.31 9.05
C ARG A 13 14.34 9.65 8.63
N PRO A 14 14.03 10.55 9.56
CA PRO A 14 13.62 11.89 9.19
C PRO A 14 14.62 12.56 8.27
N GLY A 15 14.10 13.21 7.24
CA GLY A 15 14.86 13.79 6.16
C GLY A 15 15.27 12.79 5.07
N HIS A 16 14.95 11.48 5.18
CA HIS A 16 15.14 10.55 4.07
C HIS A 16 14.21 10.90 2.92
N VAL A 17 14.79 11.09 1.74
CA VAL A 17 14.08 11.51 0.53
C VAL A 17 14.03 10.36 -0.46
N MET A 18 12.85 10.06 -0.97
CA MET A 18 12.67 9.13 -2.08
C MET A 18 11.98 9.86 -3.24
N GLU A 19 12.69 9.99 -4.35
CA GLU A 19 12.13 10.54 -5.59
C GLU A 19 11.39 9.45 -6.36
N ASN A 20 10.45 9.86 -7.21
CA ASN A 20 9.66 8.93 -7.98
C ASN A 20 9.18 9.60 -9.29
N ALA A 21 9.39 8.92 -10.41
CA ALA A 21 8.92 9.37 -11.71
C ALA A 21 7.69 8.59 -12.23
N VAL A 22 7.21 7.59 -11.48
CA VAL A 22 6.20 6.62 -11.94
C VAL A 22 4.81 6.96 -11.41
N LEU A 23 4.72 7.37 -10.14
CA LEU A 23 3.45 7.75 -9.50
C LEU A 23 3.11 9.23 -9.70
N GLY A 24 2.04 9.67 -9.08
CA GLY A 24 1.66 11.08 -9.06
C GLY A 24 2.57 11.95 -8.19
N GLU A 25 3.11 11.36 -7.13
CA GLU A 25 4.10 11.99 -6.28
C GLU A 25 5.47 12.00 -6.97
N THR A 26 6.08 13.17 -7.03
CA THR A 26 7.44 13.33 -7.57
C THR A 26 8.50 13.00 -6.53
N ARG A 27 8.18 13.24 -5.26
CA ARG A 27 9.07 13.07 -4.13
C ARG A 27 8.27 12.86 -2.85
N ILE A 28 8.77 11.99 -1.98
CA ILE A 28 8.35 11.92 -0.58
C ILE A 28 9.55 12.15 0.34
N VAL A 29 9.30 12.77 1.49
CA VAL A 29 10.29 12.99 2.54
C VAL A 29 9.72 12.43 3.84
N PHE A 30 10.41 11.50 4.47
CA PHE A 30 10.02 10.97 5.77
C PHE A 30 10.23 12.01 6.85
N THR A 31 9.20 12.42 7.56
CA THR A 31 9.27 13.44 8.62
C THR A 31 9.24 12.85 10.01
N LYS A 32 8.46 11.77 10.19
CA LYS A 32 8.34 11.04 11.46
C LYS A 32 8.32 9.54 11.19
N THR A 33 9.07 8.79 11.99
CA THR A 33 9.10 7.32 11.89
C THR A 33 8.40 6.69 13.08
N ALA A 34 7.92 5.44 12.91
CA ALA A 34 7.33 4.66 14.00
C ALA A 34 8.32 4.49 15.17
N GLN A 35 9.62 4.32 14.87
CA GLN A 35 10.64 4.20 15.90
C GLN A 35 10.75 5.45 16.77
N GLN A 36 10.76 6.65 16.17
CA GLN A 36 10.89 7.91 16.91
C GLN A 36 9.65 8.25 17.73
N THR A 37 8.48 7.89 17.23
CA THR A 37 7.19 8.20 17.86
C THR A 37 6.68 7.10 18.77
N GLY A 38 7.46 6.03 18.98
CA GLY A 38 6.99 4.86 19.75
C GLY A 38 5.80 4.14 19.12
N GLY A 39 5.65 4.26 17.78
CA GLY A 39 4.55 3.67 17.03
C GLY A 39 3.30 4.55 16.92
N GLU A 40 3.34 5.77 17.45
CA GLU A 40 2.15 6.65 17.46
C GLU A 40 1.90 7.28 16.09
N VAL A 41 2.96 7.71 15.39
CA VAL A 41 2.83 8.48 14.15
C VAL A 41 3.87 8.07 13.14
N PHE A 42 3.41 7.87 11.91
CA PHE A 42 4.24 7.90 10.71
C PHE A 42 3.91 9.16 9.92
N GLY A 43 4.93 9.93 9.50
CA GLY A 43 4.74 11.20 8.81
C GLY A 43 5.58 11.31 7.54
N LEU A 44 4.97 11.90 6.51
CA LEU A 44 5.57 12.17 5.21
C LEU A 44 5.29 13.61 4.78
N GLU A 45 6.25 14.27 4.14
CA GLU A 45 5.95 15.30 3.16
C GLU A 45 5.83 14.66 1.79
N VAL A 46 4.80 15.03 1.04
CA VAL A 46 4.56 14.54 -0.32
C VAL A 46 4.48 15.71 -1.30
N PHE A 47 5.16 15.55 -2.43
CA PHE A 47 5.14 16.52 -3.52
C PHE A 47 4.43 15.89 -4.70
N ILE A 48 3.31 16.46 -5.13
CA ILE A 48 2.40 15.89 -6.10
C ILE A 48 2.38 16.77 -7.34
N ARG A 49 2.85 16.25 -8.46
CA ARG A 49 2.92 16.99 -9.72
C ARG A 49 1.55 17.49 -10.17
N ALA A 50 1.58 18.57 -10.94
CA ALA A 50 0.41 19.09 -11.63
C ALA A 50 -0.28 18.02 -12.47
N GLY A 51 -1.62 17.96 -12.41
CA GLY A 51 -2.42 17.02 -13.17
C GLY A 51 -2.22 15.54 -12.78
N ALA A 52 -1.69 15.24 -11.59
CA ALA A 52 -1.53 13.87 -11.13
C ALA A 52 -2.88 13.17 -10.93
N PRO A 53 -3.09 11.96 -11.49
CA PRO A 53 -4.36 11.25 -11.39
C PRO A 53 -4.70 10.78 -9.97
N GLY A 54 -3.72 10.81 -9.06
CA GLY A 54 -3.88 10.43 -7.66
C GLY A 54 -3.88 8.93 -7.42
N THR A 55 -4.27 8.57 -6.21
CA THR A 55 -4.29 7.19 -5.74
C THR A 55 -5.61 6.50 -6.12
N PRO A 56 -5.63 5.17 -6.25
CA PRO A 56 -6.88 4.41 -6.20
C PRO A 56 -7.62 4.66 -4.88
N GLU A 57 -8.95 4.56 -4.90
CA GLU A 57 -9.74 4.69 -3.67
C GLU A 57 -9.40 3.55 -2.69
N MET A 58 -9.07 3.93 -1.46
CA MET A 58 -8.57 3.04 -0.42
C MET A 58 -9.26 3.27 0.92
N VAL A 59 -9.02 2.35 1.85
CA VAL A 59 -9.46 2.42 3.24
C VAL A 59 -8.30 2.04 4.14
N HIS A 60 -7.96 2.89 5.10
CA HIS A 60 -7.12 2.55 6.24
C HIS A 60 -8.00 2.02 7.37
N ALA A 61 -8.05 0.69 7.56
CA ALA A 61 -8.96 0.08 8.52
C ALA A 61 -8.59 0.41 9.98
N ASN A 62 -7.30 0.61 10.25
CA ASN A 62 -6.73 0.72 11.59
C ASN A 62 -6.01 2.06 11.84
N GLN A 63 -5.96 2.95 10.86
CA GLN A 63 -5.22 4.22 10.93
C GLN A 63 -6.11 5.38 10.55
N ASP A 64 -6.05 6.45 11.33
CA ASP A 64 -6.49 7.77 10.89
C ASP A 64 -5.41 8.38 10.00
N GLU A 65 -5.81 9.07 8.94
CA GLU A 65 -4.90 9.78 8.03
C GLU A 65 -5.22 11.27 8.06
N SER A 66 -4.19 12.09 8.20
CA SER A 66 -4.34 13.55 8.15
C SER A 66 -3.50 14.16 7.05
N PHE A 67 -4.02 15.20 6.46
CA PHE A 67 -3.35 16.03 5.46
C PHE A 67 -3.31 17.49 5.94
N GLU A 68 -2.17 18.14 5.72
CA GLU A 68 -2.03 19.59 5.79
C GLU A 68 -1.42 20.05 4.48
N ILE A 69 -2.10 20.95 3.76
CA ILE A 69 -1.61 21.47 2.50
C ILE A 69 -0.66 22.62 2.77
N LEU A 70 0.61 22.43 2.43
CA LEU A 70 1.67 23.42 2.64
C LEU A 70 1.77 24.40 1.46
N SER A 71 1.55 23.92 0.22
CA SER A 71 1.43 24.77 -0.97
C SER A 71 0.62 24.10 -2.06
N GLY A 72 0.07 24.88 -2.98
CA GLY A 72 -0.80 24.40 -4.05
C GLY A 72 -2.18 24.01 -3.56
N SER A 73 -2.78 23.01 -4.19
CA SER A 73 -4.08 22.47 -3.79
C SER A 73 -4.21 21.00 -4.13
N LEU A 74 -4.99 20.26 -3.33
CA LEU A 74 -5.34 18.86 -3.59
C LEU A 74 -6.86 18.66 -3.57
N ASP A 75 -7.32 17.80 -4.45
CA ASP A 75 -8.70 17.31 -4.48
C ASP A 75 -8.79 15.98 -3.75
N PHE A 76 -9.83 15.82 -2.99
CA PHE A 76 -10.13 14.60 -2.21
C PHE A 76 -11.51 14.09 -2.54
N ARG A 77 -11.68 12.78 -2.54
CA ARG A 77 -12.99 12.15 -2.42
C ARG A 77 -13.02 11.34 -1.13
N ILE A 78 -13.94 11.65 -0.21
CA ILE A 78 -14.02 11.09 1.14
C ILE A 78 -15.45 10.65 1.39
N GLY A 79 -15.65 9.35 1.61
CA GLY A 79 -17.00 8.80 1.75
C GLY A 79 -17.92 9.12 0.56
N GLY A 80 -17.36 9.25 -0.65
CA GLY A 80 -18.06 9.60 -1.87
C GLY A 80 -18.28 11.12 -2.11
N GLN A 81 -17.89 11.99 -1.18
CA GLN A 81 -18.00 13.44 -1.32
C GLN A 81 -16.66 14.04 -1.77
N GLU A 82 -16.71 14.94 -2.74
CA GLU A 82 -15.51 15.63 -3.22
C GLU A 82 -15.28 16.94 -2.46
N ARG A 83 -14.01 17.20 -2.17
CA ARG A 83 -13.55 18.41 -1.51
C ARG A 83 -12.18 18.79 -2.04
N ARG A 84 -11.96 20.09 -2.29
CA ARG A 84 -10.63 20.65 -2.57
C ARG A 84 -10.10 21.36 -1.33
N LEU A 85 -8.82 21.15 -1.03
CA LEU A 85 -8.09 21.90 -0.02
C LEU A 85 -6.98 22.71 -0.67
N HIS A 86 -6.77 23.90 -0.09
CA HIS A 86 -5.74 24.85 -0.49
C HIS A 86 -4.67 24.97 0.60
N ALA A 87 -3.56 25.62 0.27
CA ALA A 87 -2.49 25.90 1.20
C ALA A 87 -3.01 26.52 2.52
N GLY A 88 -2.56 25.98 3.64
CA GLY A 88 -3.00 26.34 4.99
C GLY A 88 -4.23 25.59 5.49
N GLU A 89 -4.89 24.79 4.64
CA GLU A 89 -6.03 23.97 5.08
C GLU A 89 -5.57 22.57 5.47
N SER A 90 -6.30 21.98 6.41
CA SER A 90 -6.05 20.63 6.93
C SER A 90 -7.30 19.77 6.88
N LEU A 91 -7.08 18.45 6.86
CA LEU A 91 -8.12 17.44 6.79
C LEU A 91 -7.72 16.24 7.63
N LEU A 92 -8.65 15.71 8.41
CA LEU A 92 -8.55 14.41 9.05
C LEU A 92 -9.53 13.43 8.40
N ILE A 93 -9.03 12.30 7.98
CA ILE A 93 -9.78 11.16 7.44
C ILE A 93 -9.78 10.07 8.51
N PRO A 94 -10.91 9.83 9.18
CA PRO A 94 -10.98 8.77 10.19
C PRO A 94 -10.79 7.39 9.57
N LYS A 95 -10.18 6.49 10.32
CA LYS A 95 -10.08 5.07 9.96
C LYS A 95 -11.41 4.49 9.48
N GLY A 96 -11.35 3.58 8.53
CA GLY A 96 -12.53 2.96 7.93
C GLY A 96 -13.24 3.81 6.88
N THR A 97 -12.78 5.03 6.62
CA THR A 97 -13.41 5.93 5.63
C THR A 97 -12.82 5.70 4.24
N PRO A 98 -13.63 5.32 3.23
CA PRO A 98 -13.17 5.25 1.84
C PRO A 98 -12.73 6.62 1.34
N HIS A 99 -11.54 6.69 0.77
CA HIS A 99 -11.01 7.94 0.23
C HIS A 99 -9.98 7.73 -0.86
N ASN A 100 -9.76 8.78 -1.64
CA ASN A 100 -8.62 8.96 -2.53
C ASN A 100 -8.37 10.46 -2.70
N TRP A 101 -7.22 10.79 -3.29
CA TRP A 101 -6.83 12.18 -3.57
C TRP A 101 -6.11 12.27 -4.91
N TRP A 102 -6.11 13.47 -5.52
CA TRP A 102 -5.44 13.78 -6.78
C TRP A 102 -5.10 15.26 -6.83
N ASN A 103 -4.25 15.64 -7.78
CA ASN A 103 -3.95 17.04 -8.06
C ASN A 103 -4.50 17.42 -9.44
N ALA A 104 -5.69 18.02 -9.49
CA ALA A 104 -6.29 18.50 -10.74
C ALA A 104 -5.81 19.91 -11.11
N SER A 105 -4.95 20.54 -10.30
CA SER A 105 -4.41 21.87 -10.58
C SER A 105 -3.28 21.82 -11.62
N ASN A 106 -2.86 22.98 -12.10
CA ASN A 106 -1.73 23.14 -13.01
C ASN A 106 -0.40 23.44 -12.29
N GLU A 107 -0.37 23.31 -10.98
CA GLU A 107 0.79 23.55 -10.13
C GLU A 107 1.09 22.31 -9.29
N GLU A 108 2.36 22.16 -8.85
CA GLU A 108 2.72 21.14 -7.89
C GLU A 108 2.08 21.43 -6.54
N ALA A 109 1.51 20.41 -5.91
CA ALA A 109 1.04 20.50 -4.53
C ALA A 109 2.07 19.88 -3.58
N HIS A 110 2.22 20.50 -2.40
CA HIS A 110 3.03 20.01 -1.30
C HIS A 110 2.15 19.85 -0.06
N ALA A 111 2.15 18.67 0.50
CA ALA A 111 1.35 18.35 1.69
C ALA A 111 2.16 17.58 2.72
N LEU A 112 1.84 17.79 4.00
CA LEU A 112 2.22 16.93 5.10
C LEU A 112 1.13 15.87 5.29
N VAL A 113 1.53 14.61 5.37
CA VAL A 113 0.64 13.47 5.57
C VAL A 113 1.07 12.73 6.83
N GLU A 114 0.13 12.44 7.72
CA GLU A 114 0.41 11.64 8.92
C GLU A 114 -0.60 10.49 9.05
N LEU A 115 -0.09 9.31 9.39
CA LEU A 115 -0.86 8.10 9.70
C LEU A 115 -0.75 7.77 11.18
N ARG A 116 -1.89 7.54 11.86
CA ARG A 116 -2.00 7.28 13.31
C ARG A 116 -2.92 6.07 13.59
N PRO A 117 -2.42 5.02 14.28
CA PRO A 117 -1.02 4.77 14.65
C PRO A 117 -0.13 4.51 13.44
N ALA A 118 1.19 4.56 13.61
CA ALA A 118 2.14 4.36 12.51
C ALA A 118 2.05 2.98 11.85
N LEU A 119 1.72 1.95 12.60
CA LEU A 119 1.80 0.54 12.18
C LEU A 119 3.15 0.23 11.50
N ARG A 120 3.12 -0.38 10.31
CA ARG A 120 4.29 -0.66 9.48
C ARG A 120 4.30 0.17 8.19
N SER A 121 3.61 1.30 8.19
CA SER A 121 3.45 2.15 7.01
C SER A 121 4.79 2.64 6.47
N GLU A 122 5.75 2.99 7.34
CA GLU A 122 7.09 3.42 6.88
C GLU A 122 7.79 2.33 6.07
N GLU A 123 7.66 1.07 6.47
CA GLU A 123 8.22 -0.06 5.75
C GLU A 123 7.53 -0.26 4.40
N LEU A 124 6.19 -0.22 4.38
CA LEU A 124 5.40 -0.35 3.16
C LEU A 124 5.79 0.72 2.15
N PHE A 125 5.84 1.99 2.56
CA PHE A 125 6.21 3.11 1.69
C PHE A 125 7.65 2.97 1.20
N ALA A 126 8.61 2.68 2.07
CA ALA A 126 9.99 2.47 1.69
C ALA A 126 10.15 1.33 0.67
N ASN A 127 9.46 0.21 0.87
CA ASN A 127 9.50 -0.93 -0.04
C ASN A 127 8.86 -0.61 -1.41
N ILE A 128 7.71 0.04 -1.43
CA ILE A 128 7.04 0.43 -2.69
C ILE A 128 7.94 1.39 -3.47
N TYR A 129 8.35 2.50 -2.86
CA TYR A 129 9.16 3.52 -3.53
C TYR A 129 10.55 3.00 -3.92
N GLY A 130 11.17 2.16 -3.08
CA GLY A 130 12.44 1.52 -3.41
C GLY A 130 12.34 0.61 -4.63
N LEU A 131 11.29 -0.19 -4.73
CA LEU A 131 11.03 -1.06 -5.89
C LEU A 131 10.69 -0.27 -7.16
N LEU A 132 9.92 0.82 -7.02
CA LEU A 132 9.59 1.72 -8.13
C LEU A 132 10.87 2.36 -8.70
N ASN A 133 11.72 2.87 -7.83
CA ASN A 133 12.97 3.54 -8.23
C ASN A 133 13.95 2.57 -8.88
N GLU A 134 14.09 1.35 -8.35
CA GLU A 134 14.98 0.35 -8.93
C GLU A 134 14.54 -0.09 -10.33
N LYS A 135 13.24 -0.19 -10.57
CA LYS A 135 12.70 -0.70 -11.83
C LYS A 135 12.29 0.38 -12.83
N GLY A 136 12.12 1.60 -12.39
CA GLY A 136 11.55 2.69 -13.20
C GLY A 136 10.11 2.43 -13.65
N ALA A 137 9.43 1.46 -13.03
CA ALA A 137 8.06 1.05 -13.35
C ALA A 137 7.38 0.42 -12.13
N LEU A 138 6.05 0.32 -12.18
CA LEU A 138 5.28 -0.40 -11.16
C LEU A 138 5.79 -1.84 -11.03
N PRO A 139 5.96 -2.34 -9.80
CA PRO A 139 6.24 -3.75 -9.56
C PRO A 139 5.16 -4.63 -10.20
N ASN A 140 5.53 -5.83 -10.60
CA ASN A 140 4.56 -6.74 -11.20
C ASN A 140 3.46 -7.16 -10.19
N PRO A 141 2.30 -7.65 -10.66
CA PRO A 141 1.16 -7.97 -9.80
C PRO A 141 1.47 -8.99 -8.69
N LEU A 142 2.39 -9.95 -8.92
CA LEU A 142 2.77 -10.92 -7.89
C LEU A 142 3.60 -10.28 -6.79
N GLN A 143 4.52 -9.37 -7.14
CA GLN A 143 5.27 -8.59 -6.15
C GLN A 143 4.33 -7.71 -5.32
N MET A 144 3.37 -7.03 -5.97
CA MET A 144 2.38 -6.22 -5.27
C MET A 144 1.48 -7.07 -4.37
N ALA A 145 1.09 -8.27 -4.81
CA ALA A 145 0.30 -9.19 -4.00
C ALA A 145 1.06 -9.64 -2.74
N VAL A 146 2.38 -9.87 -2.84
CA VAL A 146 3.22 -10.22 -1.68
C VAL A 146 3.28 -9.06 -0.69
N LEU A 147 3.51 -7.83 -1.16
CA LEU A 147 3.55 -6.64 -0.32
C LEU A 147 2.21 -6.38 0.37
N PHE A 148 1.13 -6.30 -0.41
CA PHE A 148 -0.20 -5.99 0.14
C PHE A 148 -0.78 -7.11 1.01
N ASN A 149 -0.43 -8.37 0.79
CA ASN A 149 -0.81 -9.43 1.70
C ASN A 149 -0.16 -9.28 3.08
N GLU A 150 1.08 -8.82 3.12
CA GLU A 150 1.83 -8.61 4.36
C GLU A 150 1.38 -7.37 5.10
N HIS A 151 1.08 -6.30 4.36
CA HIS A 151 0.70 -4.98 4.87
C HIS A 151 -0.80 -4.71 4.77
N PHE A 152 -1.64 -5.74 4.90
CA PHE A 152 -3.07 -5.60 4.71
C PHE A 152 -3.75 -4.75 5.80
N ASP A 153 -3.13 -4.67 6.97
CA ASP A 153 -3.61 -3.89 8.11
C ASP A 153 -3.38 -2.38 7.94
N GLU A 154 -2.42 -1.98 7.10
CA GLU A 154 -2.13 -0.57 6.77
C GLU A 154 -3.17 0.03 5.84
N GLY A 155 -3.71 -0.78 4.92
CA GLY A 155 -4.73 -0.32 4.01
C GLY A 155 -5.10 -1.32 2.94
N HIS A 156 -6.28 -1.14 2.36
CA HIS A 156 -6.75 -1.95 1.24
C HIS A 156 -7.60 -1.10 0.29
N LEU A 157 -7.75 -1.56 -0.94
CA LEU A 157 -8.56 -0.89 -1.93
C LEU A 157 -10.06 -1.08 -1.63
N THR A 158 -10.90 -0.14 -2.07
CA THR A 158 -12.35 -0.30 -1.99
C THR A 158 -12.86 -1.31 -3.03
N LYS A 159 -12.12 -1.53 -4.12
CA LYS A 159 -12.44 -2.47 -5.20
C LYS A 159 -11.22 -3.30 -5.58
N PRO A 160 -11.39 -4.60 -5.86
CA PRO A 160 -12.61 -5.40 -5.70
C PRO A 160 -13.04 -5.54 -4.21
N PRO A 161 -14.21 -6.14 -3.90
CA PRO A 161 -14.64 -6.33 -2.51
C PRO A 161 -13.58 -7.00 -1.64
N LEU A 162 -13.52 -6.63 -0.35
CA LEU A 162 -12.48 -7.05 0.60
C LEU A 162 -12.22 -8.56 0.62
N LEU A 163 -13.28 -9.37 0.59
CA LEU A 163 -13.17 -10.83 0.56
C LEU A 163 -12.43 -11.31 -0.70
N VAL A 164 -12.71 -10.68 -1.86
CA VAL A 164 -12.05 -11.00 -3.12
C VAL A 164 -10.57 -10.65 -3.05
N GLN A 165 -10.22 -9.49 -2.47
CA GLN A 165 -8.82 -9.09 -2.26
C GLN A 165 -8.09 -10.09 -1.34
N LYS A 166 -8.70 -10.47 -0.20
CA LYS A 166 -8.12 -11.45 0.73
C LYS A 166 -7.86 -12.80 0.07
N VAL A 167 -8.81 -13.31 -0.71
CA VAL A 167 -8.66 -14.57 -1.45
C VAL A 167 -7.58 -14.41 -2.53
N MET A 168 -7.62 -13.33 -3.30
CA MET A 168 -6.66 -13.06 -4.37
C MET A 168 -5.22 -12.98 -3.82
N PHE A 169 -4.99 -12.16 -2.80
CA PHE A 169 -3.66 -12.03 -2.21
C PHE A 169 -3.24 -13.30 -1.46
N GLY A 170 -4.17 -13.97 -0.77
CA GLY A 170 -3.91 -15.25 -0.12
C GLY A 170 -3.45 -16.35 -1.09
N VAL A 171 -3.86 -16.29 -2.37
CA VAL A 171 -3.41 -17.22 -3.42
C VAL A 171 -2.14 -16.71 -4.12
N LEU A 172 -2.12 -15.43 -4.51
CA LEU A 172 -1.03 -14.87 -5.30
C LEU A 172 0.26 -14.65 -4.49
N ALA A 173 0.16 -14.27 -3.22
CA ALA A 173 1.34 -14.01 -2.39
C ALA A 173 2.21 -15.26 -2.16
N PRO A 174 1.68 -16.46 -1.83
CA PRO A 174 2.47 -17.67 -1.79
C PRO A 174 3.17 -18.01 -3.12
N VAL A 175 2.47 -17.81 -4.25
CA VAL A 175 3.06 -18.02 -5.58
C VAL A 175 4.19 -17.00 -5.81
N GLY A 176 3.97 -15.74 -5.48
CA GLY A 176 4.99 -14.70 -5.55
C GLY A 176 6.22 -15.03 -4.70
N LYS A 177 6.02 -15.45 -3.44
CA LYS A 177 7.11 -15.85 -2.54
C LYS A 177 7.91 -17.04 -3.10
N LEU A 178 7.26 -18.02 -3.72
CA LEU A 178 7.92 -19.14 -4.40
C LEU A 178 8.76 -18.71 -5.61
N LEU A 179 8.37 -17.63 -6.29
CA LEU A 179 9.12 -17.04 -7.40
C LEU A 179 10.19 -16.04 -6.94
N GLY A 180 10.44 -15.93 -5.63
CA GLY A 180 11.49 -15.11 -5.05
C GLY A 180 11.09 -13.66 -4.75
N TYR A 181 9.81 -13.29 -4.88
CA TYR A 181 9.33 -11.98 -4.44
C TYR A 181 9.24 -11.93 -2.92
N LYS A 182 9.64 -10.79 -2.35
CA LYS A 182 9.70 -10.59 -0.90
C LYS A 182 8.67 -9.55 -0.45
N ALA A 183 8.23 -9.65 0.81
CA ALA A 183 7.44 -8.62 1.46
C ALA A 183 8.34 -7.56 2.11
N HIS A 184 9.55 -7.94 2.48
CA HIS A 184 10.50 -7.12 3.22
C HIS A 184 11.77 -6.93 2.40
N TYR A 185 12.19 -5.68 2.26
CA TYR A 185 13.42 -5.29 1.58
C TYR A 185 14.25 -4.40 2.50
N PRO A 186 15.11 -5.01 3.35
CA PRO A 186 15.93 -4.25 4.31
C PRO A 186 16.76 -3.15 3.67
N LYS A 187 17.20 -3.37 2.42
CA LYS A 187 17.95 -2.36 1.65
C LYS A 187 17.18 -1.04 1.43
N TYR A 188 15.84 -1.05 1.52
CA TYR A 188 15.02 0.15 1.39
C TYR A 188 14.50 0.64 2.73
N SER A 189 13.96 -0.26 3.55
CA SER A 189 13.31 0.08 4.81
C SER A 189 14.24 0.06 6.02
N GLY A 190 15.38 -0.68 5.95
CA GLY A 190 16.23 -0.96 7.09
C GLY A 190 15.61 -1.90 8.13
N TRP A 191 14.40 -2.39 7.85
CA TRP A 191 13.72 -3.32 8.74
C TRP A 191 14.05 -4.75 8.33
N GLU A 192 14.51 -5.57 9.29
CA GLU A 192 14.72 -7.00 9.10
C GLU A 192 13.60 -7.78 9.81
N PRO A 193 12.96 -8.75 9.13
CA PRO A 193 12.02 -9.63 9.77
C PRO A 193 12.72 -10.44 10.85
N SER A 194 12.01 -10.75 11.96
CA SER A 194 12.48 -11.71 12.92
C SER A 194 12.60 -13.10 12.26
N SER A 195 13.48 -13.96 12.80
CA SER A 195 13.69 -15.33 12.27
C SER A 195 12.40 -16.15 12.13
N ASP A 196 11.39 -15.83 12.92
CA ASP A 196 10.08 -16.50 12.89
C ASP A 196 9.19 -16.00 11.74
N GLU A 197 9.45 -14.80 11.22
CA GLU A 197 8.76 -14.21 10.06
C GLU A 197 9.42 -14.59 8.73
N GLU A 198 10.73 -14.88 8.73
CA GLU A 198 11.46 -15.44 7.58
C GLU A 198 11.21 -16.94 7.37
N ALA A 199 10.65 -17.64 8.36
CA ALA A 199 10.26 -19.03 8.20
C ALA A 199 9.25 -19.14 7.06
N GLY A 200 9.77 -19.29 5.86
CA GLY A 200 9.02 -19.48 4.62
C GLY A 200 8.05 -20.65 4.74
N PRO A 201 7.16 -20.84 3.77
CA PRO A 201 6.10 -21.84 3.86
C PRO A 201 6.66 -23.22 4.19
N PRO A 202 5.98 -23.99 5.05
CA PRO A 202 6.41 -25.31 5.44
C PRO A 202 6.66 -26.18 4.21
N SER A 203 7.77 -26.90 4.20
CA SER A 203 8.33 -27.80 3.16
C SER A 203 7.62 -27.76 1.79
N THR A 204 8.35 -27.34 0.79
CA THR A 204 7.96 -27.01 -0.59
C THR A 204 6.84 -27.84 -1.21
N THR A 205 6.78 -29.14 -0.96
CA THR A 205 5.80 -30.05 -1.58
C THR A 205 4.37 -29.87 -1.07
N LYS A 206 4.15 -29.67 0.23
CA LYS A 206 2.81 -29.49 0.81
C LYS A 206 2.26 -28.08 0.53
N ALA A 207 3.12 -27.06 0.51
CA ALA A 207 2.73 -25.70 0.17
C ALA A 207 2.39 -25.57 -1.31
N MET A 208 3.16 -26.18 -2.20
CA MET A 208 2.86 -26.23 -3.64
C MET A 208 1.55 -26.97 -3.93
N ALA A 209 1.29 -28.09 -3.26
CA ALA A 209 0.05 -28.84 -3.44
C ALA A 209 -1.17 -28.03 -2.95
N ARG A 210 -1.06 -27.31 -1.83
CA ARG A 210 -2.12 -26.42 -1.33
C ARG A 210 -2.34 -25.20 -2.24
N ALA A 211 -1.27 -24.57 -2.71
CA ALA A 211 -1.36 -23.43 -3.64
C ALA A 211 -1.96 -23.88 -4.99
N ALA A 212 -1.59 -25.03 -5.51
CA ALA A 212 -2.15 -25.59 -6.74
C ALA A 212 -3.64 -25.95 -6.57
N ALA A 213 -4.02 -26.54 -5.44
CA ALA A 213 -5.43 -26.87 -5.14
C ALA A 213 -6.27 -25.61 -4.99
N MET A 214 -5.79 -24.57 -4.32
CA MET A 214 -6.46 -23.29 -4.17
C MET A 214 -6.58 -22.55 -5.51
N MET A 215 -5.55 -22.60 -6.36
CA MET A 215 -5.58 -21.99 -7.68
C MET A 215 -6.57 -22.71 -8.61
N ALA A 216 -6.63 -24.05 -8.56
CA ALA A 216 -7.63 -24.84 -9.30
C ALA A 216 -9.06 -24.51 -8.84
N ALA A 217 -9.30 -24.40 -7.53
CA ALA A 217 -10.59 -24.01 -6.97
C ALA A 217 -10.99 -22.59 -7.40
N PHE A 218 -10.06 -21.64 -7.38
CA PHE A 218 -10.29 -20.27 -7.82
C PHE A 218 -10.64 -20.19 -9.31
N LEU A 219 -9.88 -20.87 -10.17
CA LEU A 219 -10.13 -20.92 -11.61
C LEU A 219 -11.48 -21.57 -11.92
N LEU A 220 -11.86 -22.64 -11.21
CA LEU A 220 -13.17 -23.26 -11.29
C LEU A 220 -14.29 -22.30 -10.89
N THR A 221 -14.13 -21.58 -9.81
CA THR A 221 -15.11 -20.58 -9.34
C THR A 221 -15.28 -19.44 -10.34
N CYS A 222 -14.18 -18.90 -10.86
CA CYS A 222 -14.20 -17.88 -11.92
C CYS A 222 -14.87 -18.42 -13.20
N PHE A 223 -14.59 -19.66 -13.59
CA PHE A 223 -15.19 -20.29 -14.75
C PHE A 223 -16.71 -20.46 -14.60
N PHE A 224 -17.19 -20.89 -13.43
CA PHE A 224 -18.62 -21.02 -13.16
C PHE A 224 -19.33 -19.66 -13.11
N LEU A 225 -18.72 -18.64 -12.52
CA LEU A 225 -19.27 -17.28 -12.48
C LEU A 225 -19.37 -16.66 -13.89
N LEU A 226 -18.38 -16.89 -14.75
CA LEU A 226 -18.39 -16.40 -16.12
C LEU A 226 -19.40 -17.16 -16.99
N ARG A 227 -19.58 -18.47 -16.76
CA ARG A 227 -20.54 -19.31 -17.48
C ARG A 227 -21.98 -19.03 -17.08
N GLY A 228 -22.24 -18.70 -15.81
CA GLY A 228 -23.56 -18.34 -15.30
C GLY A 228 -24.11 -17.04 -15.91
N ARG A 229 -23.25 -16.10 -16.31
CA ARG A 229 -23.63 -14.84 -16.96
C ARG A 229 -24.06 -14.99 -18.43
N ARG A 230 -23.72 -16.10 -19.09
CA ARG A 230 -24.07 -16.33 -20.51
C ARG A 230 -25.44 -16.98 -20.74
N ARG A 231 -26.21 -17.27 -19.68
CA ARG A 231 -27.54 -17.89 -19.78
C ARG A 231 -28.64 -16.98 -19.25
N ARG A 232 -28.78 -15.77 -19.79
CA ARG A 232 -30.08 -15.08 -19.78
C ARG A 232 -30.53 -14.95 -21.22
N PRO A 233 -31.51 -15.72 -21.68
CA PRO A 233 -32.17 -15.43 -22.95
C PRO A 233 -33.00 -14.16 -22.74
N SER A 234 -32.85 -13.24 -23.69
CA SER A 234 -33.75 -12.11 -23.86
C SER A 234 -35.17 -12.64 -24.11
N ALA A 235 -36.11 -12.31 -23.25
CA ALA A 235 -37.53 -12.33 -23.52
C ALA A 235 -37.94 -10.95 -24.00
#